data_f8a6fc2b9f9ebff345d0bda4acd53bb3
#
_entry.id   f8a6fc2b9f9ebff345d0bda4acd53bb3
#
_cell.length_a   1.000
_cell.length_b   1.000
_cell.length_c   1.000
_cell.angle_alpha   90.00
_cell.angle_beta   90.00
_cell.angle_gamma   90.00
#
_symmetry.space_group_name_H-M   'P 1'
#
loop_
_entity.id
_entity.type
_entity.pdbx_description
1 polymer ?
#
loop_
_entity_poly.entity_id
_entity_poly.type
_entity_poly.pdbx_seq_one_letter_code
_entity_poly.pdbx_strand_id
1 'polypeptide(L)'
;QSFNILFLVPRIVLINQNLKRLIDYGISREKIGVYFGERKEINKEITISTYQSVIYNQQLIHRSKMVVFDEVHLVSDTAKILSKIFDVAIEDPTKALLGMTATINEKESKYNTVLTILPPIKKYMLKEAVEDGRLTRPAVIPIKVKLTEKEQKLYESCSTKVRSISTRFRRYDANSMTLLLKKGGFVAGMAKAWFSNIRKRKILLACADNKISAVVDLIVKKHSNERVMVFSETLDSINKLKSKLESEQVASIVIDSTISSAHRQKILSEWGKDFYILLSVHTLEIGYDVPEVGVEIILATTSNMNQVIQRIGRIVRKYEGKKKALIYVVYVSDTKDDNTLEIVKKAAEMGERRPATPNGDPEENLRSKRAYNILELNSYEPVIIVEEEGSDHNQKLFQVRSSKDKDRFYQVNKEMKTCSCPDFKFKTLKCKHIIATEIQSYSKSMM
;
A
#
# COMPACT_ATOMS: atom_id res chain seq x y z
N GLN A 1 1.51 -12.51 43.00
CA GLN A 1 1.34 -11.24 42.28
C GLN A 1 0.58 -11.56 41.00
N SER A 2 -0.60 -10.93 40.80
CA SER A 2 -1.37 -11.09 39.57
C SER A 2 -0.57 -10.59 38.39
N PHE A 3 -0.55 -11.35 37.30
CA PHE A 3 0.12 -10.96 36.03
C PHE A 3 -0.78 -9.94 35.29
N ASN A 4 -0.37 -8.68 35.28
CA ASN A 4 -1.15 -7.60 34.67
C ASN A 4 -0.64 -7.29 33.27
N ILE A 5 -1.54 -7.29 32.30
CA ILE A 5 -1.27 -6.99 30.89
C ILE A 5 -1.85 -5.62 30.52
N LEU A 6 -1.04 -4.76 29.94
CA LEU A 6 -1.48 -3.52 29.29
C LEU A 6 -1.50 -3.73 27.78
N PHE A 7 -2.69 -3.63 27.17
CA PHE A 7 -2.86 -3.76 25.72
C PHE A 7 -3.10 -2.39 25.10
N LEU A 8 -2.15 -1.89 24.33
CA LEU A 8 -2.17 -0.57 23.73
C LEU A 8 -2.65 -0.64 22.28
N VAL A 9 -3.67 0.17 21.97
CA VAL A 9 -4.25 0.27 20.63
C VAL A 9 -4.23 1.71 20.13
N PRO A 10 -4.19 1.94 18.80
CA PRO A 10 -4.11 3.29 18.25
C PRO A 10 -5.41 4.10 18.34
N ARG A 11 -6.58 3.43 18.47
CA ARG A 11 -7.89 4.11 18.43
C ARG A 11 -8.90 3.47 19.38
N ILE A 12 -9.83 4.29 19.87
CA ILE A 12 -10.90 3.86 20.81
C ILE A 12 -11.76 2.74 20.22
N VAL A 13 -12.06 2.75 18.92
CA VAL A 13 -12.87 1.69 18.30
C VAL A 13 -12.22 0.30 18.44
N LEU A 14 -10.90 0.23 18.46
CA LEU A 14 -10.15 -1.01 18.65
C LEU A 14 -10.23 -1.51 20.09
N ILE A 15 -10.44 -0.63 21.07
CA ILE A 15 -10.69 -1.06 22.47
C ILE A 15 -11.93 -1.95 22.53
N ASN A 16 -13.05 -1.50 21.97
CA ASN A 16 -14.31 -2.25 21.99
C ASN A 16 -14.21 -3.57 21.19
N GLN A 17 -13.49 -3.56 20.08
CA GLN A 17 -13.27 -4.78 19.28
C GLN A 17 -12.41 -5.80 20.02
N ASN A 18 -11.30 -5.38 20.61
CA ASN A 18 -10.43 -6.27 21.37
C ASN A 18 -11.10 -6.76 22.66
N LEU A 19 -11.86 -5.89 23.32
CA LEU A 19 -12.70 -6.29 24.47
C LEU A 19 -13.65 -7.42 24.07
N LYS A 20 -14.41 -7.25 22.99
CA LYS A 20 -15.32 -8.28 22.49
C LYS A 20 -14.57 -9.57 22.15
N ARG A 21 -13.47 -9.50 21.43
CA ARG A 21 -12.68 -10.68 21.05
C ARG A 21 -12.11 -11.43 22.24
N LEU A 22 -11.63 -10.73 23.26
CA LEU A 22 -11.13 -11.38 24.48
C LEU A 22 -12.24 -12.13 25.21
N ILE A 23 -13.46 -11.56 25.24
CA ILE A 23 -14.64 -12.22 25.79
C ILE A 23 -15.02 -13.44 24.94
N ASP A 24 -15.04 -13.30 23.61
CA ASP A 24 -15.33 -14.39 22.67
C ASP A 24 -14.31 -15.55 22.79
N TYR A 25 -13.06 -15.25 23.19
CA TYR A 25 -12.02 -16.24 23.51
C TYR A 25 -12.14 -16.83 24.92
N GLY A 26 -13.19 -16.49 25.67
CA GLY A 26 -13.48 -17.07 26.98
C GLY A 26 -12.87 -16.32 28.17
N ILE A 27 -12.32 -15.12 27.99
CA ILE A 27 -11.83 -14.32 29.11
C ILE A 27 -13.02 -13.59 29.76
N SER A 28 -13.19 -13.80 31.08
CA SER A 28 -14.27 -13.13 31.81
C SER A 28 -14.19 -11.60 31.73
N ARG A 29 -15.32 -10.95 31.49
CA ARG A 29 -15.41 -9.47 31.41
C ARG A 29 -14.87 -8.79 32.67
N GLU A 30 -15.00 -9.40 33.82
CA GLU A 30 -14.54 -8.85 35.11
C GLU A 30 -13.00 -8.71 35.16
N LYS A 31 -12.27 -9.53 34.41
CA LYS A 31 -10.81 -9.51 34.34
C LYS A 31 -10.28 -8.44 33.38
N ILE A 32 -11.16 -7.86 32.56
CA ILE A 32 -10.77 -6.90 31.53
C ILE A 32 -11.22 -5.50 31.92
N GLY A 33 -10.28 -4.56 31.99
CA GLY A 33 -10.52 -3.14 32.15
C GLY A 33 -10.31 -2.38 30.84
N VAL A 34 -11.00 -1.24 30.69
CA VAL A 34 -10.78 -0.30 29.59
C VAL A 34 -10.43 1.08 30.14
N TYR A 35 -9.42 1.71 29.51
CA TYR A 35 -8.90 2.99 29.97
C TYR A 35 -8.77 3.99 28.81
N PHE A 36 -9.77 4.88 28.69
CA PHE A 36 -9.78 5.98 27.74
C PHE A 36 -10.88 6.99 28.10
N GLY A 37 -10.74 8.25 27.68
CA GLY A 37 -11.75 9.29 27.94
C GLY A 37 -12.22 9.30 29.41
N GLU A 38 -13.51 9.15 29.64
CA GLU A 38 -14.13 9.08 30.97
C GLU A 38 -14.05 7.69 31.60
N ARG A 39 -13.86 6.63 30.81
CA ARG A 39 -13.76 5.26 31.31
C ARG A 39 -12.35 4.98 31.83
N LYS A 40 -12.24 4.72 33.13
CA LYS A 40 -10.98 4.56 33.88
C LYS A 40 -10.96 3.25 34.68
N GLU A 41 -11.31 2.14 34.03
CA GLU A 41 -11.30 0.82 34.64
C GLU A 41 -9.86 0.30 34.77
N ILE A 42 -9.27 0.49 35.93
CA ILE A 42 -7.91 0.03 36.29
C ILE A 42 -7.97 -1.14 37.29
N ASN A 43 -6.82 -1.72 37.63
CA ASN A 43 -6.69 -2.85 38.57
C ASN A 43 -7.38 -4.15 38.09
N LYS A 44 -7.31 -4.41 36.82
CA LYS A 44 -7.75 -5.65 36.16
C LYS A 44 -6.56 -6.47 35.67
N GLU A 45 -6.78 -7.74 35.36
CA GLU A 45 -5.72 -8.60 34.82
C GLU A 45 -5.27 -8.12 33.45
N ILE A 46 -6.21 -7.64 32.61
CA ILE A 46 -5.94 -7.05 31.30
C ILE A 46 -6.54 -5.65 31.28
N THR A 47 -5.75 -4.65 30.93
CA THR A 47 -6.23 -3.29 30.69
C THR A 47 -6.01 -2.93 29.22
N ILE A 48 -7.08 -2.60 28.49
CA ILE A 48 -7.00 -2.12 27.10
C ILE A 48 -7.06 -0.59 27.12
N SER A 49 -6.08 0.06 26.51
CA SER A 49 -5.97 1.52 26.46
C SER A 49 -5.52 2.03 25.12
N THR A 50 -5.79 3.31 24.80
CA THR A 50 -5.15 3.93 23.66
C THR A 50 -3.75 4.41 24.02
N TYR A 51 -2.85 4.47 23.04
CA TYR A 51 -1.53 5.09 23.17
C TYR A 51 -1.65 6.48 23.81
N GLN A 52 -2.59 7.26 23.33
CA GLN A 52 -2.80 8.64 23.77
C GLN A 52 -3.20 8.72 25.25
N SER A 53 -4.05 7.83 25.73
CA SER A 53 -4.47 7.81 27.14
C SER A 53 -3.33 7.43 28.08
N VAL A 54 -2.42 6.56 27.64
CA VAL A 54 -1.26 6.11 28.42
C VAL A 54 -0.17 7.17 28.53
N ILE A 55 0.01 8.01 27.50
CA ILE A 55 0.92 9.16 27.59
C ILE A 55 0.56 10.06 28.77
N TYR A 56 -0.73 10.26 29.06
CA TYR A 56 -1.20 11.07 30.19
C TYR A 56 -1.23 10.29 31.51
N ASN A 57 -1.12 8.97 31.51
CA ASN A 57 -1.07 8.15 32.72
C ASN A 57 -0.08 6.98 32.56
N GLN A 58 1.21 7.30 32.64
CA GLN A 58 2.30 6.34 32.51
C GLN A 58 2.33 5.29 33.64
N GLN A 59 1.66 5.54 34.77
CA GLN A 59 1.55 4.56 35.85
C GLN A 59 0.94 3.24 35.40
N LEU A 60 0.13 3.25 34.32
CA LEU A 60 -0.41 2.02 33.72
C LEU A 60 0.70 1.13 33.18
N ILE A 61 1.77 1.73 32.61
CA ILE A 61 2.93 0.99 32.13
C ILE A 61 3.73 0.42 33.32
N HIS A 62 4.01 1.24 34.32
CA HIS A 62 4.81 0.81 35.48
C HIS A 62 4.13 -0.36 36.24
N ARG A 63 2.83 -0.35 36.36
CA ARG A 63 2.07 -1.41 37.04
C ARG A 63 1.94 -2.72 36.24
N SER A 64 2.16 -2.68 34.95
CA SER A 64 1.98 -3.83 34.08
C SER A 64 3.23 -4.70 34.03
N LYS A 65 3.05 -6.01 34.06
CA LYS A 65 4.12 -7.00 33.85
C LYS A 65 4.38 -7.27 32.37
N MET A 66 3.36 -7.03 31.55
CA MET A 66 3.46 -7.15 30.10
C MET A 66 2.78 -5.96 29.42
N VAL A 67 3.44 -5.42 28.38
CA VAL A 67 2.85 -4.40 27.49
C VAL A 67 2.79 -4.93 26.07
N VAL A 68 1.59 -4.93 25.51
CA VAL A 68 1.32 -5.31 24.12
C VAL A 68 1.06 -4.05 23.29
N PHE A 69 1.82 -3.86 22.25
CA PHE A 69 1.72 -2.73 21.33
C PHE A 69 1.08 -3.18 20.01
N ASP A 70 -0.19 -2.85 19.81
CA ASP A 70 -0.87 -3.07 18.54
C ASP A 70 -0.53 -1.93 17.56
N GLU A 71 -0.24 -2.27 16.30
CA GLU A 71 0.28 -1.33 15.29
C GLU A 71 1.56 -0.60 15.76
N VAL A 72 2.52 -1.36 16.27
CA VAL A 72 3.75 -0.82 16.87
C VAL A 72 4.56 0.09 15.93
N HIS A 73 4.34 0.00 14.61
CA HIS A 73 4.96 0.91 13.63
C HIS A 73 4.59 2.40 13.85
N LEU A 74 3.53 2.69 14.60
CA LEU A 74 3.16 4.06 14.98
C LEU A 74 4.12 4.66 16.01
N VAL A 75 4.84 3.82 16.76
CA VAL A 75 5.86 4.23 17.75
C VAL A 75 7.24 4.28 17.07
N SER A 76 7.36 5.16 16.08
CA SER A 76 8.63 5.35 15.35
C SER A 76 9.47 6.46 15.97
N ASP A 77 10.77 6.49 15.66
CA ASP A 77 11.72 7.52 16.12
C ASP A 77 11.29 8.95 15.73
N THR A 78 10.48 9.08 14.70
CA THR A 78 9.90 10.37 14.28
C THR A 78 8.64 10.76 15.06
N ALA A 79 8.04 9.82 15.77
CA ALA A 79 6.82 10.03 16.57
C ALA A 79 7.17 10.45 18.01
N LYS A 80 7.76 11.62 18.18
CA LYS A 80 8.34 12.12 19.45
C LYS A 80 7.50 11.93 20.72
N ILE A 81 6.19 11.95 20.59
CA ILE A 81 5.29 11.79 21.74
C ILE A 81 5.08 10.30 22.04
N LEU A 82 4.85 9.49 21.00
CA LEU A 82 4.58 8.06 21.18
C LEU A 82 5.85 7.28 21.55
N SER A 83 7.03 7.70 21.08
CA SER A 83 8.31 7.06 21.44
C SER A 83 8.58 7.07 22.94
N LYS A 84 8.12 8.09 23.66
CA LYS A 84 8.25 8.19 25.14
C LYS A 84 7.58 7.01 25.88
N ILE A 85 6.60 6.35 25.28
CA ILE A 85 5.98 5.15 25.86
C ILE A 85 7.00 4.01 25.94
N PHE A 86 7.87 3.89 24.94
CA PHE A 86 8.96 2.91 24.97
C PHE A 86 9.99 3.25 26.05
N ASP A 87 10.36 4.52 26.18
CA ASP A 87 11.31 4.95 27.21
C ASP A 87 10.86 4.46 28.59
N VAL A 88 9.58 4.68 28.92
CA VAL A 88 8.98 4.22 30.19
C VAL A 88 8.86 2.68 30.25
N ALA A 89 8.54 2.03 29.13
CA ALA A 89 8.32 0.57 29.13
C ALA A 89 9.63 -0.21 29.32
N ILE A 90 10.78 0.34 28.88
CA ILE A 90 12.09 -0.32 29.00
C ILE A 90 12.82 -0.01 30.31
N GLU A 91 12.32 0.92 31.15
CA GLU A 91 12.91 1.21 32.47
C GLU A 91 12.93 -0.03 33.38
N ASP A 92 11.95 -0.91 33.24
CA ASP A 92 11.89 -2.16 33.98
C ASP A 92 12.28 -3.35 33.06
N PRO A 93 13.50 -3.87 33.17
CA PRO A 93 14.00 -4.95 32.31
C PRO A 93 13.28 -6.29 32.53
N THR A 94 12.48 -6.43 33.59
CA THR A 94 11.69 -7.63 33.87
C THR A 94 10.33 -7.64 33.17
N LYS A 95 9.98 -6.53 32.52
CA LYS A 95 8.72 -6.34 31.83
C LYS A 95 8.74 -7.03 30.46
N ALA A 96 7.75 -7.87 30.19
CA ALA A 96 7.58 -8.46 28.87
C ALA A 96 6.99 -7.44 27.89
N LEU A 97 7.59 -7.29 26.72
CA LEU A 97 7.12 -6.40 25.66
C LEU A 97 6.78 -7.20 24.40
N LEU A 98 5.62 -6.95 23.80
CA LEU A 98 5.19 -7.58 22.57
C LEU A 98 4.70 -6.51 21.58
N GLY A 99 5.33 -6.42 20.41
CA GLY A 99 4.89 -5.55 19.31
C GLY A 99 4.20 -6.35 18.21
N MET A 100 3.05 -5.86 17.74
CA MET A 100 2.33 -6.42 16.59
C MET A 100 2.15 -5.36 15.53
N THR A 101 2.42 -5.72 14.27
CA THR A 101 2.18 -4.83 13.12
C THR A 101 2.19 -5.62 11.81
N ALA A 102 1.39 -5.17 10.86
CA ALA A 102 1.41 -5.69 9.48
C ALA A 102 2.42 -4.96 8.57
N THR A 103 2.99 -3.84 8.99
CA THR A 103 3.52 -2.84 8.04
C THR A 103 4.83 -2.18 8.47
N ILE A 104 5.69 -2.89 9.21
CA ILE A 104 7.01 -2.35 9.54
C ILE A 104 8.01 -2.65 8.41
N ASN A 105 8.73 -1.63 7.95
CA ASN A 105 9.83 -1.80 7.00
C ASN A 105 11.17 -1.70 7.74
N GLU A 106 11.82 -2.83 7.90
CA GLU A 106 13.09 -2.94 8.64
C GLU A 106 14.25 -2.11 8.03
N LYS A 107 14.10 -1.63 6.81
CA LYS A 107 15.11 -0.81 6.13
C LYS A 107 14.94 0.70 6.38
N GLU A 108 13.86 1.11 7.03
CA GLU A 108 13.60 2.51 7.32
C GLU A 108 14.18 2.89 8.68
N SER A 109 15.14 3.81 8.70
CA SER A 109 15.85 4.26 9.91
C SER A 109 14.91 4.76 11.03
N LYS A 110 13.74 5.25 10.69
CA LYS A 110 12.74 5.69 11.69
C LYS A 110 12.24 4.57 12.61
N TYR A 111 12.54 3.30 12.31
CA TYR A 111 12.16 2.15 13.13
C TYR A 111 13.33 1.52 13.89
N ASN A 112 14.51 2.16 13.87
CA ASN A 112 15.69 1.58 14.51
C ASN A 112 15.47 1.28 15.99
N THR A 113 14.92 2.22 16.76
CA THR A 113 14.63 2.02 18.19
C THR A 113 13.62 0.89 18.40
N VAL A 114 12.52 0.88 17.64
CA VAL A 114 11.49 -0.18 17.72
C VAL A 114 12.10 -1.55 17.42
N LEU A 115 12.89 -1.67 16.36
CA LEU A 115 13.50 -2.93 15.94
C LEU A 115 14.61 -3.42 16.88
N THR A 116 15.27 -2.49 17.58
CA THR A 116 16.26 -2.83 18.61
C THR A 116 15.60 -3.39 19.86
N ILE A 117 14.50 -2.78 20.30
CA ILE A 117 13.77 -3.18 21.52
C ILE A 117 12.89 -4.39 21.26
N LEU A 118 12.23 -4.43 20.10
CA LEU A 118 11.28 -5.48 19.67
C LEU A 118 11.73 -6.06 18.32
N PRO A 119 12.81 -6.86 18.29
CA PRO A 119 13.22 -7.52 17.06
C PRO A 119 12.12 -8.47 16.59
N PRO A 120 11.91 -8.60 15.26
CA PRO A 120 10.90 -9.47 14.72
C PRO A 120 11.16 -10.95 15.08
N ILE A 121 10.29 -11.54 15.87
CA ILE A 121 10.38 -12.95 16.30
C ILE A 121 9.58 -13.87 15.38
N LYS A 122 8.54 -13.36 14.73
CA LYS A 122 7.73 -14.10 13.77
C LYS A 122 7.18 -13.18 12.70
N LYS A 123 7.23 -13.64 11.45
CA LYS A 123 6.54 -13.03 10.31
C LYS A 123 5.51 -14.01 9.81
N TYR A 124 4.26 -13.58 9.72
CA TYR A 124 3.17 -14.37 9.17
C TYR A 124 2.63 -13.65 7.94
N MET A 125 2.98 -14.19 6.78
CA MET A 125 2.73 -13.53 5.51
C MET A 125 1.33 -13.83 4.97
N LEU A 126 0.82 -12.95 4.10
CA LEU A 126 -0.50 -13.12 3.47
C LEU A 126 -0.63 -14.48 2.79
N LYS A 127 0.42 -14.94 2.09
CA LYS A 127 0.46 -16.24 1.43
C LYS A 127 0.25 -17.38 2.42
N GLU A 128 1.00 -17.40 3.52
CA GLU A 128 0.87 -18.41 4.59
C GLU A 128 -0.56 -18.42 5.17
N ALA A 129 -1.11 -17.22 5.42
CA ALA A 129 -2.46 -17.09 5.95
C ALA A 129 -3.56 -17.57 4.97
N VAL A 130 -3.31 -17.47 3.65
CA VAL A 130 -4.20 -18.01 2.61
C VAL A 130 -4.05 -19.53 2.51
N GLU A 131 -2.82 -20.05 2.56
CA GLU A 131 -2.51 -21.49 2.52
C GLU A 131 -3.08 -22.19 3.76
N ASP A 132 -2.92 -21.60 4.95
CA ASP A 132 -3.54 -22.07 6.20
C ASP A 132 -5.07 -21.93 6.21
N GLY A 133 -5.64 -21.41 5.14
CA GLY A 133 -7.09 -21.24 5.03
C GLY A 133 -7.67 -20.19 5.97
N ARG A 134 -6.87 -19.31 6.58
CA ARG A 134 -7.34 -18.22 7.48
C ARG A 134 -7.80 -16.99 6.74
N LEU A 135 -7.27 -16.73 5.55
CA LEU A 135 -7.63 -15.63 4.68
C LEU A 135 -8.11 -16.13 3.31
N THR A 136 -8.91 -15.31 2.65
CA THR A 136 -9.36 -15.56 1.27
C THR A 136 -8.31 -15.05 0.29
N ARG A 137 -8.04 -15.80 -0.76
CA ARG A 137 -7.06 -15.41 -1.78
C ARG A 137 -7.49 -14.12 -2.50
N PRO A 138 -6.66 -13.06 -2.52
CA PRO A 138 -6.96 -11.86 -3.28
C PRO A 138 -6.75 -12.09 -4.78
N ALA A 139 -7.65 -11.52 -5.58
CA ALA A 139 -7.53 -11.47 -7.04
C ALA A 139 -7.53 -9.99 -7.48
N VAL A 140 -6.38 -9.49 -7.92
CA VAL A 140 -6.25 -8.12 -8.44
C VAL A 140 -6.61 -8.09 -9.92
N ILE A 141 -7.65 -7.34 -10.26
CA ILE A 141 -8.20 -7.24 -11.62
C ILE A 141 -7.99 -5.82 -12.12
N PRO A 142 -7.05 -5.59 -13.04
CA PRO A 142 -6.82 -4.27 -13.60
C PRO A 142 -7.91 -3.90 -14.62
N ILE A 143 -8.43 -2.68 -14.52
CA ILE A 143 -9.33 -2.06 -15.49
C ILE A 143 -8.63 -0.84 -16.08
N LYS A 144 -8.14 -1.00 -17.31
CA LYS A 144 -7.43 0.04 -18.04
C LYS A 144 -8.42 0.98 -18.72
N VAL A 145 -8.27 2.28 -18.52
CA VAL A 145 -9.05 3.31 -19.21
C VAL A 145 -8.13 4.39 -19.81
N LYS A 146 -8.68 5.21 -20.70
CA LYS A 146 -7.99 6.38 -21.28
C LYS A 146 -8.66 7.66 -20.78
N LEU A 147 -7.91 8.74 -20.72
CA LEU A 147 -8.47 10.08 -20.52
C LEU A 147 -9.27 10.50 -21.77
N THR A 148 -10.26 11.37 -21.58
CA THR A 148 -10.87 12.11 -22.68
C THR A 148 -9.84 13.09 -23.27
N GLU A 149 -10.03 13.54 -24.49
CA GLU A 149 -9.09 14.49 -25.13
C GLU A 149 -8.87 15.75 -24.31
N LYS A 150 -9.93 16.27 -23.70
CA LYS A 150 -9.88 17.46 -22.82
C LYS A 150 -9.05 17.18 -21.56
N GLU A 151 -9.26 16.05 -20.93
CA GLU A 151 -8.52 15.64 -19.74
C GLU A 151 -7.06 15.36 -20.07
N GLN A 152 -6.78 14.76 -21.21
CA GLN A 152 -5.41 14.47 -21.70
C GLN A 152 -4.61 15.77 -21.87
N LYS A 153 -5.16 16.78 -22.55
CA LYS A 153 -4.52 18.09 -22.72
C LYS A 153 -4.23 18.74 -21.37
N LEU A 154 -5.16 18.67 -20.42
CA LEU A 154 -4.97 19.22 -19.07
C LEU A 154 -3.89 18.46 -18.29
N TYR A 155 -3.90 17.12 -18.36
CA TYR A 155 -2.87 16.26 -17.75
C TYR A 155 -1.48 16.59 -18.26
N GLU A 156 -1.31 16.73 -19.58
CA GLU A 156 -0.05 17.05 -20.23
C GLU A 156 0.43 18.45 -19.84
N SER A 157 -0.44 19.44 -19.82
CA SER A 157 -0.14 20.81 -19.37
C SER A 157 0.41 20.79 -17.93
N CYS A 158 -0.29 20.14 -17.00
CA CYS A 158 0.17 20.00 -15.62
C CYS A 158 1.51 19.25 -15.52
N SER A 159 1.68 18.17 -16.30
CA SER A 159 2.89 17.34 -16.30
C SER A 159 4.11 18.09 -16.85
N THR A 160 3.92 18.90 -17.89
CA THR A 160 4.97 19.76 -18.47
C THR A 160 5.41 20.83 -17.46
N LYS A 161 4.48 21.49 -16.76
CA LYS A 161 4.81 22.47 -15.71
C LYS A 161 5.59 21.83 -14.55
N VAL A 162 5.15 20.67 -14.08
CA VAL A 162 5.86 19.92 -13.03
C VAL A 162 7.28 19.58 -13.48
N ARG A 163 7.44 19.07 -14.71
CA ARG A 163 8.75 18.70 -15.28
C ARG A 163 9.66 19.92 -15.40
N SER A 164 9.17 21.01 -15.95
CA SER A 164 9.93 22.25 -16.15
C SER A 164 10.46 22.78 -14.81
N ILE A 165 9.61 22.84 -13.77
CA ILE A 165 10.03 23.30 -12.44
C ILE A 165 11.03 22.33 -11.80
N SER A 166 10.78 21.01 -11.91
CA SER A 166 11.69 20.00 -11.39
C SER A 166 13.08 20.09 -12.02
N THR A 167 13.14 20.26 -13.34
CA THR A 167 14.42 20.40 -14.09
C THR A 167 15.14 21.68 -13.70
N ARG A 168 14.43 22.80 -13.60
CA ARG A 168 15.00 24.10 -13.22
C ARG A 168 15.71 24.06 -11.88
N PHE A 169 15.11 23.40 -10.88
CA PHE A 169 15.68 23.31 -9.53
C PHE A 169 16.42 22.01 -9.27
N ARG A 170 16.47 21.09 -10.23
CA ARG A 170 17.03 19.73 -10.10
C ARG A 170 16.47 18.98 -8.90
N ARG A 171 15.14 19.13 -8.66
CA ARG A 171 14.41 18.52 -7.55
C ARG A 171 13.17 17.81 -8.05
N TYR A 172 13.04 16.52 -7.72
CA TYR A 172 12.06 15.63 -8.33
C TYR A 172 11.10 14.98 -7.30
N ASP A 173 11.32 15.25 -6.03
CA ASP A 173 10.53 14.72 -4.92
C ASP A 173 9.96 15.82 -4.04
N ALA A 174 8.89 15.48 -3.28
CA ALA A 174 8.17 16.42 -2.43
C ALA A 174 9.03 16.98 -1.29
N ASN A 175 9.89 16.15 -0.67
CA ASN A 175 10.72 16.59 0.46
C ASN A 175 11.72 17.66 0.04
N SER A 176 12.45 17.39 -1.05
CA SER A 176 13.41 18.33 -1.60
C SER A 176 12.74 19.62 -2.11
N MET A 177 11.53 19.52 -2.68
CA MET A 177 10.77 20.68 -3.15
C MET A 177 10.20 21.49 -1.99
N THR A 178 9.83 20.87 -0.86
CA THR A 178 9.39 21.55 0.37
C THR A 178 10.46 22.48 0.95
N LEU A 179 11.73 22.11 0.82
CA LEU A 179 12.84 22.97 1.26
C LEU A 179 12.87 24.31 0.50
N LEU A 180 12.40 24.34 -0.75
CA LEU A 180 12.33 25.58 -1.53
C LEU A 180 11.23 26.53 -1.04
N LEU A 181 10.17 26.01 -0.41
CA LEU A 181 9.11 26.85 0.18
C LEU A 181 9.65 27.80 1.27
N LYS A 182 10.71 27.35 1.98
CA LYS A 182 11.33 28.14 3.05
C LYS A 182 12.21 29.29 2.55
N LYS A 183 12.57 29.30 1.26
CA LYS A 183 13.45 30.34 0.69
C LYS A 183 12.74 31.67 0.38
N GLY A 184 11.40 31.69 0.38
CA GLY A 184 10.63 32.89 0.07
C GLY A 184 10.66 33.31 -1.40
N GLY A 185 10.01 34.42 -1.72
CA GLY A 185 10.03 35.06 -3.03
C GLY A 185 9.64 34.16 -4.21
N PHE A 186 10.29 34.41 -5.35
CA PHE A 186 10.06 33.66 -6.60
C PHE A 186 10.25 32.16 -6.47
N VAL A 187 11.28 31.73 -5.73
CA VAL A 187 11.61 30.30 -5.54
C VAL A 187 10.48 29.56 -4.83
N ALA A 188 9.94 30.15 -3.75
CA ALA A 188 8.79 29.61 -3.05
C ALA A 188 7.53 29.61 -3.92
N GLY A 189 7.32 30.65 -4.76
CA GLY A 189 6.24 30.72 -5.74
C GLY A 189 6.29 29.54 -6.73
N MET A 190 7.45 29.24 -7.27
CA MET A 190 7.65 28.10 -8.19
C MET A 190 7.41 26.75 -7.48
N ALA A 191 7.87 26.59 -6.24
CA ALA A 191 7.61 25.38 -5.46
C ALA A 191 6.11 25.20 -5.18
N LYS A 192 5.39 26.28 -4.83
CA LYS A 192 3.91 26.25 -4.69
C LYS A 192 3.23 25.83 -6.01
N ALA A 193 3.69 26.38 -7.15
CA ALA A 193 3.17 26.03 -8.47
C ALA A 193 3.41 24.54 -8.78
N TRP A 194 4.55 23.98 -8.40
CA TRP A 194 4.86 22.56 -8.55
C TRP A 194 3.85 21.70 -7.77
N PHE A 195 3.66 21.97 -6.48
CA PHE A 195 2.69 21.24 -5.64
C PHE A 195 1.26 21.38 -6.16
N SER A 196 0.86 22.58 -6.60
CA SER A 196 -0.47 22.83 -7.18
C SER A 196 -0.71 21.99 -8.43
N ASN A 197 0.27 21.90 -9.34
CA ASN A 197 0.13 21.10 -10.56
C ASN A 197 0.16 19.58 -10.27
N ILE A 198 0.92 19.12 -9.28
CA ILE A 198 0.86 17.73 -8.79
C ILE A 198 -0.55 17.42 -8.27
N ARG A 199 -1.11 18.30 -7.43
CA ARG A 199 -2.47 18.14 -6.88
C ARG A 199 -3.52 18.13 -7.97
N LYS A 200 -3.48 19.09 -8.91
CA LYS A 200 -4.41 19.16 -10.06
C LYS A 200 -4.37 17.86 -10.87
N ARG A 201 -3.18 17.36 -11.19
CA ARG A 201 -3.00 16.11 -11.93
C ARG A 201 -3.56 14.90 -11.17
N LYS A 202 -3.36 14.85 -9.84
CA LYS A 202 -3.88 13.77 -9.00
C LYS A 202 -5.41 13.78 -8.96
N ILE A 203 -6.03 14.95 -8.78
CA ILE A 203 -7.49 15.11 -8.77
C ILE A 203 -8.06 14.74 -10.15
N LEU A 204 -7.44 15.19 -11.23
CA LEU A 204 -7.86 14.88 -12.60
C LEU A 204 -7.88 13.37 -12.83
N LEU A 205 -6.83 12.67 -12.46
CA LEU A 205 -6.77 11.20 -12.61
C LEU A 205 -7.83 10.49 -11.75
N ALA A 206 -8.05 10.96 -10.53
CA ALA A 206 -9.07 10.39 -9.64
C ALA A 206 -10.50 10.62 -10.16
N CYS A 207 -10.75 11.76 -10.81
CA CYS A 207 -12.07 12.19 -11.31
C CYS A 207 -12.28 11.91 -12.81
N ALA A 208 -11.35 11.21 -13.48
CA ALA A 208 -11.44 10.98 -14.92
C ALA A 208 -12.77 10.33 -15.32
N ASP A 209 -13.43 10.91 -16.34
CA ASP A 209 -14.78 10.51 -16.76
C ASP A 209 -14.89 9.03 -17.08
N ASN A 210 -13.92 8.51 -17.84
CA ASN A 210 -13.90 7.11 -18.22
C ASN A 210 -13.63 6.16 -17.04
N LYS A 211 -12.91 6.61 -15.98
CA LYS A 211 -12.76 5.83 -14.75
C LYS A 211 -14.09 5.71 -14.02
N ILE A 212 -14.77 6.83 -13.84
CA ILE A 212 -16.07 6.87 -13.16
C ILE A 212 -17.08 6.01 -13.92
N SER A 213 -17.15 6.16 -15.24
CA SER A 213 -18.06 5.36 -16.08
C SER A 213 -17.75 3.86 -15.99
N ALA A 214 -16.47 3.47 -16.03
CA ALA A 214 -16.06 2.07 -15.90
C ALA A 214 -16.44 1.46 -14.54
N VAL A 215 -16.39 2.25 -13.45
CA VAL A 215 -16.82 1.79 -12.12
C VAL A 215 -18.33 1.63 -12.06
N VAL A 216 -19.09 2.58 -12.59
CA VAL A 216 -20.57 2.48 -12.68
C VAL A 216 -20.97 1.25 -13.47
N ASP A 217 -20.40 1.07 -14.66
CA ASP A 217 -20.64 -0.12 -15.50
C ASP A 217 -20.32 -1.42 -14.78
N LEU A 218 -19.19 -1.47 -14.05
CA LEU A 218 -18.79 -2.65 -13.29
C LEU A 218 -19.79 -2.98 -12.18
N ILE A 219 -20.23 -1.98 -11.44
CA ILE A 219 -21.19 -2.14 -10.34
C ILE A 219 -22.53 -2.59 -10.89
N VAL A 220 -23.09 -1.87 -11.87
CA VAL A 220 -24.41 -2.14 -12.44
C VAL A 220 -24.47 -3.51 -13.10
N LYS A 221 -23.46 -3.87 -13.91
CA LYS A 221 -23.48 -5.09 -14.72
C LYS A 221 -23.05 -6.35 -13.97
N LYS A 222 -22.23 -6.24 -12.92
CA LYS A 222 -21.62 -7.42 -12.28
C LYS A 222 -21.84 -7.53 -10.78
N HIS A 223 -22.03 -6.42 -10.07
CA HIS A 223 -22.01 -6.41 -8.61
C HIS A 223 -23.15 -5.62 -7.97
N SER A 224 -24.30 -5.50 -8.66
CA SER A 224 -25.47 -4.74 -8.21
C SER A 224 -26.05 -5.21 -6.88
N ASN A 225 -25.94 -6.51 -6.59
CA ASN A 225 -26.52 -7.16 -5.41
C ASN A 225 -25.45 -7.69 -4.43
N GLU A 226 -24.23 -7.21 -4.54
CA GLU A 226 -23.12 -7.61 -3.69
C GLU A 226 -22.62 -6.41 -2.89
N ARG A 227 -22.12 -6.65 -1.67
CA ARG A 227 -21.43 -5.60 -0.91
C ARG A 227 -20.15 -5.19 -1.62
N VAL A 228 -20.15 -3.99 -2.18
CA VAL A 228 -19.01 -3.38 -2.87
C VAL A 228 -18.49 -2.21 -2.04
N MET A 229 -17.19 -2.18 -1.85
CA MET A 229 -16.49 -1.05 -1.26
C MET A 229 -15.67 -0.33 -2.34
N VAL A 230 -15.91 0.96 -2.52
CA VAL A 230 -15.15 1.78 -3.47
C VAL A 230 -14.25 2.75 -2.70
N PHE A 231 -12.97 2.73 -3.01
CA PHE A 231 -11.99 3.64 -2.42
C PHE A 231 -11.51 4.70 -3.39
N SER A 232 -11.44 5.93 -2.88
CA SER A 232 -10.69 7.01 -3.51
C SER A 232 -10.00 7.90 -2.46
N GLU A 233 -9.03 8.69 -2.91
CA GLU A 233 -8.33 9.67 -2.07
C GLU A 233 -8.95 11.06 -2.10
N THR A 234 -9.96 11.30 -2.92
CA THR A 234 -10.58 12.61 -3.06
C THR A 234 -12.09 12.53 -2.92
N LEU A 235 -12.68 13.46 -2.17
CA LEU A 235 -14.12 13.62 -2.07
C LEU A 235 -14.75 13.92 -3.43
N ASP A 236 -14.05 14.71 -4.27
CA ASP A 236 -14.54 15.09 -5.59
C ASP A 236 -14.85 13.86 -6.47
N SER A 237 -13.95 12.87 -6.49
CA SER A 237 -14.17 11.65 -7.26
C SER A 237 -15.29 10.78 -6.71
N ILE A 238 -15.40 10.70 -5.39
CA ILE A 238 -16.47 9.96 -4.71
C ILE A 238 -17.83 10.63 -4.94
N ASN A 239 -17.92 11.94 -4.83
CA ASN A 239 -19.15 12.68 -5.09
C ASN A 239 -19.58 12.56 -6.56
N LYS A 240 -18.63 12.64 -7.49
CA LYS A 240 -18.89 12.43 -8.93
C LYS A 240 -19.39 11.01 -9.21
N LEU A 241 -18.78 9.99 -8.58
CA LEU A 241 -19.23 8.62 -8.68
C LEU A 241 -20.63 8.44 -8.09
N LYS A 242 -20.88 9.01 -6.89
CA LYS A 242 -22.18 8.95 -6.23
C LYS A 242 -23.28 9.51 -7.13
N SER A 243 -23.10 10.72 -7.69
CA SER A 243 -24.08 11.33 -8.59
C SER A 243 -24.35 10.47 -9.83
N LYS A 244 -23.34 9.81 -10.38
CA LYS A 244 -23.54 8.88 -11.50
C LYS A 244 -24.27 7.59 -11.10
N LEU A 245 -23.99 7.03 -9.93
CA LEU A 245 -24.71 5.86 -9.41
C LEU A 245 -26.18 6.20 -9.13
N GLU A 246 -26.44 7.39 -8.59
CA GLU A 246 -27.82 7.89 -8.39
C GLU A 246 -28.59 8.02 -9.71
N SER A 247 -27.94 8.49 -10.79
CA SER A 247 -28.58 8.54 -12.12
C SER A 247 -28.90 7.15 -12.70
N GLU A 248 -28.17 6.12 -12.28
CA GLU A 248 -28.46 4.71 -12.61
C GLU A 248 -29.35 4.01 -11.56
N GLN A 249 -29.96 4.77 -10.64
CA GLN A 249 -30.82 4.27 -9.57
C GLN A 249 -30.14 3.27 -8.61
N VAL A 250 -28.83 3.38 -8.46
CA VAL A 250 -28.02 2.55 -7.54
C VAL A 250 -27.82 3.29 -6.22
N ALA A 251 -28.41 2.76 -5.14
CA ALA A 251 -28.25 3.31 -3.81
C ALA A 251 -26.80 3.15 -3.32
N SER A 252 -26.18 4.26 -2.89
CA SER A 252 -24.83 4.27 -2.37
C SER A 252 -24.67 5.28 -1.22
N ILE A 253 -23.82 4.95 -0.25
CA ILE A 253 -23.54 5.83 0.89
C ILE A 253 -22.05 6.16 0.94
N VAL A 254 -21.75 7.42 1.23
CA VAL A 254 -20.37 7.92 1.40
C VAL A 254 -19.99 7.88 2.88
N ILE A 255 -18.81 7.35 3.17
CA ILE A 255 -18.16 7.47 4.48
C ILE A 255 -16.85 8.25 4.33
N ASP A 256 -16.76 9.35 5.07
CA ASP A 256 -15.56 10.18 5.17
C ASP A 256 -15.18 10.49 6.62
N SER A 257 -14.20 11.35 6.85
CA SER A 257 -13.71 11.72 8.17
C SER A 257 -14.68 12.56 9.00
N THR A 258 -15.71 13.17 8.40
CA THR A 258 -16.66 14.03 9.07
C THR A 258 -17.77 13.27 9.78
N ILE A 259 -17.99 12.01 9.38
CA ILE A 259 -19.05 11.15 9.94
C ILE A 259 -18.66 10.68 11.34
N SER A 260 -19.55 10.90 12.32
CA SER A 260 -19.36 10.45 13.68
C SER A 260 -19.26 8.93 13.79
N SER A 261 -18.60 8.43 14.84
CA SER A 261 -18.43 6.99 15.05
C SER A 261 -19.77 6.24 15.16
N ALA A 262 -20.76 6.83 15.85
CA ALA A 262 -22.09 6.23 16.00
C ALA A 262 -22.83 6.15 14.66
N HIS A 263 -22.83 7.24 13.88
CA HIS A 263 -23.47 7.26 12.55
C HIS A 263 -22.80 6.26 11.60
N ARG A 264 -21.48 6.16 11.65
CA ARG A 264 -20.72 5.18 10.85
C ARG A 264 -21.07 3.74 11.19
N GLN A 265 -21.24 3.41 12.48
CA GLN A 265 -21.70 2.08 12.90
C GLN A 265 -23.09 1.77 12.36
N LYS A 266 -24.01 2.75 12.39
CA LYS A 266 -25.34 2.61 11.80
C LYS A 266 -25.26 2.30 10.31
N ILE A 267 -24.52 3.10 9.53
CA ILE A 267 -24.30 2.86 8.09
C ILE A 267 -23.78 1.44 7.84
N LEU A 268 -22.78 1.00 8.58
CA LEU A 268 -22.20 -0.34 8.43
C LEU A 268 -23.17 -1.47 8.78
N SER A 269 -24.12 -1.25 9.70
CA SER A 269 -25.16 -2.23 10.06
C SER A 269 -26.29 -2.35 9.02
N GLU A 270 -26.52 -1.27 8.25
CA GLU A 270 -27.50 -1.19 7.17
C GLU A 270 -26.92 -1.67 5.82
N TRP A 271 -25.57 -1.69 5.69
CA TRP A 271 -24.89 -2.08 4.47
C TRP A 271 -25.08 -3.57 4.15
N GLY A 272 -25.56 -3.83 2.92
CA GLY A 272 -25.97 -5.16 2.45
C GLY A 272 -27.40 -5.53 2.80
N LYS A 273 -28.20 -4.55 3.29
CA LYS A 273 -29.65 -4.65 3.48
C LYS A 273 -30.35 -3.57 2.68
N ASP A 274 -30.16 -2.32 3.09
CA ASP A 274 -30.81 -1.15 2.49
C ASP A 274 -30.03 -0.58 1.28
N PHE A 275 -28.72 -0.82 1.26
CA PHE A 275 -27.84 -0.46 0.14
C PHE A 275 -26.64 -1.42 0.09
N TYR A 276 -26.02 -1.54 -1.09
CA TYR A 276 -24.91 -2.47 -1.32
C TYR A 276 -23.58 -1.75 -1.61
N ILE A 277 -23.62 -0.50 -2.03
CA ILE A 277 -22.41 0.22 -2.46
C ILE A 277 -21.97 1.22 -1.39
N LEU A 278 -20.78 1.01 -0.86
CA LEU A 278 -20.13 1.86 0.13
C LEU A 278 -18.97 2.61 -0.51
N LEU A 279 -19.06 3.94 -0.49
CA LEU A 279 -18.05 4.84 -1.05
C LEU A 279 -17.20 5.40 0.09
N SER A 280 -15.88 5.24 0.03
CA SER A 280 -15.00 5.62 1.13
C SER A 280 -13.86 6.53 0.70
N VAL A 281 -13.64 7.59 1.49
CA VAL A 281 -12.49 8.49 1.37
C VAL A 281 -11.65 8.39 2.64
N HIS A 282 -10.42 7.83 2.55
CA HIS A 282 -9.41 7.74 3.62
C HIS A 282 -9.83 7.09 4.96
N THR A 283 -11.12 6.91 5.23
CA THR A 283 -11.65 6.76 6.60
C THR A 283 -11.74 5.33 7.11
N LEU A 284 -11.81 4.34 6.23
CA LEU A 284 -11.94 2.93 6.64
C LEU A 284 -10.60 2.24 6.85
N GLU A 285 -9.50 3.00 6.87
CA GLU A 285 -8.15 2.46 6.95
C GLU A 285 -7.82 1.82 8.31
N ILE A 286 -8.42 2.28 9.41
CA ILE A 286 -8.10 1.77 10.76
C ILE A 286 -9.37 1.54 11.58
N GLY A 287 -9.56 0.32 12.04
CA GLY A 287 -10.45 0.01 13.17
C GLY A 287 -11.85 -0.48 12.86
N TYR A 288 -12.28 -0.65 11.60
CA TYR A 288 -13.59 -1.23 11.29
C TYR A 288 -13.46 -2.66 10.79
N ASP A 289 -14.10 -3.58 11.47
CA ASP A 289 -14.19 -4.98 11.06
C ASP A 289 -15.41 -5.16 10.15
N VAL A 290 -15.17 -5.31 8.84
CA VAL A 290 -16.23 -5.58 7.86
C VAL A 290 -15.84 -6.84 7.10
N PRO A 291 -16.02 -8.04 7.69
CA PRO A 291 -15.55 -9.29 7.10
C PRO A 291 -16.34 -9.72 5.86
N GLU A 292 -17.56 -9.22 5.71
CA GLU A 292 -18.51 -9.68 4.69
C GLU A 292 -18.37 -8.95 3.34
N VAL A 293 -17.22 -8.32 3.07
CA VAL A 293 -16.94 -7.65 1.79
C VAL A 293 -16.20 -8.59 0.86
N GLY A 294 -16.76 -8.84 -0.31
CA GLY A 294 -16.14 -9.67 -1.37
C GLY A 294 -15.47 -8.86 -2.47
N VAL A 295 -15.92 -7.62 -2.69
CA VAL A 295 -15.54 -6.77 -3.83
C VAL A 295 -15.04 -5.42 -3.35
N GLU A 296 -13.83 -5.07 -3.77
CA GLU A 296 -13.24 -3.75 -3.58
C GLU A 296 -12.92 -3.13 -4.93
N ILE A 297 -13.21 -1.86 -5.10
CA ILE A 297 -12.86 -1.08 -6.30
C ILE A 297 -11.98 0.09 -5.88
N ILE A 298 -10.79 0.16 -6.44
CA ILE A 298 -9.81 1.23 -6.17
C ILE A 298 -9.81 2.20 -7.35
N LEU A 299 -10.35 3.41 -7.13
CA LEU A 299 -10.33 4.51 -8.09
C LEU A 299 -9.01 5.28 -8.04
N ALA A 300 -8.53 5.56 -6.84
CA ALA A 300 -7.26 6.21 -6.58
C ALA A 300 -6.73 5.78 -5.22
N THR A 301 -5.43 5.58 -5.11
CA THR A 301 -4.80 5.20 -3.86
C THR A 301 -3.55 6.03 -3.57
N THR A 302 -3.18 6.04 -2.30
CA THR A 302 -1.95 6.65 -1.82
C THR A 302 -0.73 5.86 -2.30
N SER A 303 0.40 6.53 -2.39
CA SER A 303 1.70 5.88 -2.56
C SER A 303 2.18 5.15 -1.29
N ASN A 304 1.46 5.26 -0.19
CA ASN A 304 1.79 4.60 1.08
C ASN A 304 1.37 3.13 1.04
N MET A 305 2.33 2.25 0.84
CA MET A 305 2.15 0.80 0.78
C MET A 305 1.43 0.25 2.03
N ASN A 306 1.73 0.79 3.21
CA ASN A 306 1.13 0.32 4.46
C ASN A 306 -0.39 0.51 4.49
N GLN A 307 -0.87 1.64 3.98
CA GLN A 307 -2.31 1.90 3.88
C GLN A 307 -2.98 0.93 2.90
N VAL A 308 -2.33 0.65 1.78
CA VAL A 308 -2.86 -0.30 0.79
C VAL A 308 -2.91 -1.72 1.36
N ILE A 309 -1.87 -2.16 2.08
CA ILE A 309 -1.85 -3.46 2.77
C ILE A 309 -2.99 -3.57 3.79
N GLN A 310 -3.20 -2.53 4.59
CA GLN A 310 -4.28 -2.50 5.58
C GLN A 310 -5.67 -2.56 4.91
N ARG A 311 -5.85 -1.94 3.74
CA ARG A 311 -7.08 -2.05 2.94
C ARG A 311 -7.29 -3.47 2.43
N ILE A 312 -6.30 -4.03 1.74
CA ILE A 312 -6.35 -5.41 1.24
C ILE A 312 -6.59 -6.40 2.38
N GLY A 313 -5.95 -6.20 3.53
CA GLY A 313 -6.14 -7.00 4.72
C GLY A 313 -7.60 -7.09 5.20
N ARG A 314 -8.45 -6.14 4.85
CA ARG A 314 -9.89 -6.18 5.19
C ARG A 314 -10.68 -7.05 4.24
N ILE A 315 -10.40 -6.91 2.95
CA ILE A 315 -11.15 -7.65 1.94
C ILE A 315 -10.76 -9.12 1.89
N VAL A 316 -9.57 -9.50 2.34
CA VAL A 316 -9.14 -10.90 2.36
C VAL A 316 -9.67 -11.69 3.57
N ARG A 317 -10.33 -11.06 4.54
CA ARG A 317 -10.94 -11.78 5.67
C ARG A 317 -11.98 -12.77 5.21
N LYS A 318 -11.96 -13.95 5.82
CA LYS A 318 -12.93 -15.00 5.51
C LYS A 318 -14.29 -14.71 6.15
N TYR A 319 -15.34 -15.06 5.41
CA TYR A 319 -16.69 -15.26 5.92
C TYR A 319 -17.35 -16.40 5.17
N GLU A 320 -18.44 -16.90 5.69
CA GLU A 320 -19.16 -18.02 5.10
C GLU A 320 -19.63 -17.68 3.67
N GLY A 321 -19.40 -18.58 2.73
CA GLY A 321 -19.73 -18.39 1.32
C GLY A 321 -18.72 -17.59 0.49
N LYS A 322 -17.72 -16.94 1.10
CA LYS A 322 -16.73 -16.15 0.36
C LYS A 322 -15.67 -17.02 -0.29
N LYS A 323 -15.72 -17.13 -1.62
CA LYS A 323 -14.74 -17.89 -2.42
C LYS A 323 -13.50 -17.10 -2.81
N LYS A 324 -13.63 -15.79 -3.10
CA LYS A 324 -12.55 -14.94 -3.58
C LYS A 324 -12.69 -13.52 -3.01
N ALA A 325 -11.57 -12.82 -2.87
CA ALA A 325 -11.51 -11.39 -2.59
C ALA A 325 -11.16 -10.68 -3.90
N LEU A 326 -12.14 -10.02 -4.53
CA LEU A 326 -11.95 -9.35 -5.81
C LEU A 326 -11.54 -7.89 -5.58
N ILE A 327 -10.39 -7.49 -6.12
CA ILE A 327 -9.83 -6.14 -6.01
C ILE A 327 -9.70 -5.57 -7.42
N TYR A 328 -10.63 -4.73 -7.81
CA TYR A 328 -10.58 -4.02 -9.08
C TYR A 328 -9.74 -2.75 -8.94
N VAL A 329 -8.77 -2.56 -9.81
CA VAL A 329 -7.97 -1.34 -9.88
C VAL A 329 -8.26 -0.64 -11.18
N VAL A 330 -8.98 0.48 -11.11
CA VAL A 330 -9.32 1.28 -12.29
C VAL A 330 -8.25 2.36 -12.47
N TYR A 331 -7.50 2.29 -13.56
CA TYR A 331 -6.35 3.15 -13.77
C TYR A 331 -6.25 3.70 -15.19
N VAL A 332 -5.68 4.88 -15.33
CA VAL A 332 -5.36 5.50 -16.61
C VAL A 332 -3.94 5.12 -17.00
N SER A 333 -3.80 4.35 -18.10
CA SER A 333 -2.48 3.94 -18.59
C SER A 333 -1.63 5.12 -19.09
N ASP A 334 -0.32 4.92 -19.07
CA ASP A 334 0.69 5.87 -19.53
C ASP A 334 0.68 7.19 -18.73
N THR A 335 0.20 7.11 -17.48
CA THR A 335 0.17 8.23 -16.54
C THR A 335 0.78 7.84 -15.19
N LYS A 336 0.75 8.75 -14.22
CA LYS A 336 1.14 8.42 -12.84
C LYS A 336 0.19 7.44 -12.14
N ASP A 337 -0.94 7.14 -12.75
CA ASP A 337 -1.92 6.21 -12.21
C ASP A 337 -1.49 4.73 -12.37
N ASP A 338 -0.57 4.42 -13.28
CA ASP A 338 0.07 3.11 -13.38
C ASP A 338 0.70 2.67 -12.04
N ASN A 339 1.21 3.63 -11.26
CA ASN A 339 1.75 3.36 -9.93
C ASN A 339 0.69 2.81 -8.96
N THR A 340 -0.58 3.18 -9.15
CA THR A 340 -1.71 2.66 -8.34
C THR A 340 -1.83 1.15 -8.51
N LEU A 341 -1.82 0.67 -9.75
CA LEU A 341 -1.87 -0.76 -10.05
C LEU A 341 -0.67 -1.51 -9.46
N GLU A 342 0.54 -0.97 -9.66
CA GLU A 342 1.77 -1.57 -9.16
C GLU A 342 1.79 -1.70 -7.63
N ILE A 343 1.34 -0.67 -6.90
CA ILE A 343 1.29 -0.67 -5.45
C ILE A 343 0.27 -1.71 -4.96
N VAL A 344 -0.91 -1.78 -5.58
CA VAL A 344 -1.96 -2.74 -5.19
C VAL A 344 -1.52 -4.18 -5.48
N LYS A 345 -0.92 -4.44 -6.64
CA LYS A 345 -0.35 -5.76 -6.95
C LYS A 345 0.71 -6.18 -5.93
N LYS A 346 1.67 -5.31 -5.65
CA LYS A 346 2.71 -5.57 -4.65
C LYS A 346 2.14 -5.83 -3.26
N ALA A 347 1.12 -5.09 -2.86
CA ALA A 347 0.46 -5.27 -1.57
C ALA A 347 -0.31 -6.60 -1.51
N ALA A 348 -0.96 -7.02 -2.60
CA ALA A 348 -1.66 -8.29 -2.70
C ALA A 348 -0.69 -9.50 -2.79
N GLU A 349 0.48 -9.30 -3.39
CA GLU A 349 1.55 -10.29 -3.54
C GLU A 349 2.49 -10.34 -2.33
N MET A 350 2.30 -9.51 -1.30
CA MET A 350 3.14 -9.50 -0.09
C MET A 350 3.01 -10.81 0.70
N GLY A 351 3.75 -11.77 0.28
CA GLY A 351 3.85 -13.15 0.69
C GLY A 351 4.58 -13.99 -0.33
N GLU A 352 4.64 -13.59 -1.57
CA GLU A 352 5.61 -14.16 -2.48
C GLU A 352 6.98 -13.53 -2.19
N ARG A 353 7.76 -14.14 -1.31
CA ARG A 353 9.21 -14.01 -1.43
C ARG A 353 9.53 -14.49 -2.85
N ARG A 354 9.82 -13.55 -3.77
CA ARG A 354 10.83 -13.89 -4.76
C ARG A 354 12.01 -14.42 -3.93
N PRO A 355 12.53 -15.61 -4.21
CA PRO A 355 13.65 -16.11 -3.44
C PRO A 355 14.68 -14.98 -3.43
N ALA A 356 14.94 -14.42 -2.25
CA ALA A 356 16.11 -13.62 -2.06
C ALA A 356 17.23 -14.54 -2.47
N THR A 357 17.94 -14.20 -3.54
CA THR A 357 19.20 -14.86 -3.82
C THR A 357 19.99 -14.77 -2.52
N PRO A 358 20.35 -15.89 -1.89
CA PRO A 358 21.12 -15.85 -0.67
C PRO A 358 22.39 -15.04 -0.99
N ASN A 359 22.63 -13.93 -0.33
CA ASN A 359 23.83 -13.09 -0.47
C ASN A 359 23.99 -12.33 -1.81
N GLY A 360 22.93 -11.80 -2.42
CA GLY A 360 23.06 -10.92 -3.57
C GLY A 360 23.67 -9.57 -3.20
N ASP A 361 24.77 -9.21 -3.87
CA ASP A 361 25.41 -7.91 -3.85
C ASP A 361 24.33 -6.81 -4.04
N PRO A 362 24.31 -5.71 -3.23
CA PRO A 362 23.40 -4.59 -3.41
C PRO A 362 23.37 -4.03 -4.83
N GLU A 363 24.47 -4.12 -5.56
CA GLU A 363 24.58 -3.71 -6.96
C GLU A 363 23.83 -4.67 -7.92
N GLU A 364 23.80 -5.97 -7.63
CA GLU A 364 23.05 -6.99 -8.38
C GLU A 364 21.53 -6.81 -8.19
N ASN A 365 21.08 -6.49 -6.99
CA ASN A 365 19.69 -6.15 -6.72
C ASN A 365 19.25 -4.89 -7.49
N LEU A 366 20.11 -3.89 -7.60
CA LEU A 366 19.85 -2.68 -8.37
C LEU A 366 19.79 -2.96 -9.87
N ARG A 367 20.63 -3.86 -10.37
CA ARG A 367 20.66 -4.31 -11.76
C ARG A 367 19.43 -5.14 -12.13
N SER A 368 18.98 -6.02 -11.25
CA SER A 368 17.75 -6.78 -11.41
C SER A 368 16.53 -5.85 -11.49
N LYS A 369 16.43 -4.85 -10.60
CA LYS A 369 15.38 -3.85 -10.65
C LYS A 369 15.38 -3.05 -11.94
N ARG A 370 16.55 -2.70 -12.46
CA ARG A 370 16.71 -2.00 -13.76
C ARG A 370 16.39 -2.92 -14.95
N ALA A 371 16.60 -4.23 -14.83
CA ALA A 371 16.22 -5.20 -15.85
C ALA A 371 14.71 -5.33 -15.96
N TYR A 372 13.99 -5.39 -14.84
CA TYR A 372 12.52 -5.36 -14.83
C TYR A 372 11.98 -4.08 -15.47
N ASN A 373 12.57 -2.92 -15.18
CA ASN A 373 12.15 -1.67 -15.82
C ASN A 373 12.36 -1.69 -17.36
N ILE A 374 13.36 -2.39 -17.85
CA ILE A 374 13.56 -2.55 -19.31
C ILE A 374 12.44 -3.41 -19.90
N LEU A 375 12.05 -4.49 -19.24
CA LEU A 375 10.96 -5.37 -19.69
C LEU A 375 9.60 -4.66 -19.65
N GLU A 376 9.35 -3.83 -18.62
CA GLU A 376 8.13 -3.02 -18.50
C GLU A 376 8.05 -1.90 -19.54
N LEU A 377 9.18 -1.24 -19.86
CA LEU A 377 9.24 -0.20 -20.88
C LEU A 377 9.07 -0.76 -22.31
N ASN A 378 9.38 -2.05 -22.49
CA ASN A 378 9.30 -2.75 -23.77
C ASN A 378 8.03 -3.62 -23.90
N SER A 379 6.99 -3.37 -23.10
CA SER A 379 5.74 -4.15 -23.14
C SER A 379 5.03 -4.14 -24.50
N TYR A 380 5.48 -3.36 -25.47
CA TYR A 380 4.96 -3.32 -26.84
C TYR A 380 5.88 -3.95 -27.91
N GLU A 381 7.17 -4.18 -27.62
CA GLU A 381 8.04 -4.94 -28.52
C GLU A 381 8.97 -5.83 -27.70
N PRO A 382 8.88 -7.16 -27.86
CA PRO A 382 9.76 -8.07 -27.17
C PRO A 382 11.21 -7.84 -27.64
N VAL A 383 12.17 -8.19 -26.77
CA VAL A 383 13.57 -8.35 -27.14
C VAL A 383 13.64 -9.06 -28.46
N ILE A 384 14.13 -8.38 -29.49
CA ILE A 384 14.19 -8.94 -30.85
C ILE A 384 15.27 -10.03 -30.83
N ILE A 385 14.87 -11.26 -31.16
CA ILE A 385 15.81 -12.35 -31.39
C ILE A 385 16.31 -12.18 -32.83
N VAL A 386 17.58 -11.86 -33.02
CA VAL A 386 18.21 -11.91 -34.31
C VAL A 386 18.90 -13.25 -34.41
N GLU A 387 18.36 -14.15 -35.22
CA GLU A 387 19.06 -15.37 -35.65
C GLU A 387 20.02 -14.95 -36.76
N GLU A 388 21.33 -14.88 -36.48
CA GLU A 388 22.33 -14.77 -37.56
C GLU A 388 22.61 -16.18 -38.09
N GLU A 389 22.17 -16.44 -39.32
CA GLU A 389 22.61 -17.60 -40.12
C GLU A 389 24.05 -17.37 -40.57
N GLY A 390 24.98 -18.10 -40.04
CA GLY A 390 26.35 -18.14 -40.58
C GLY A 390 27.40 -18.64 -39.59
N SER A 391 27.90 -19.84 -39.86
CA SER A 391 29.07 -20.53 -39.31
C SER A 391 29.00 -21.01 -37.83
N ASP A 392 29.00 -22.32 -37.70
CA ASP A 392 29.37 -23.16 -36.55
C ASP A 392 28.98 -22.60 -35.16
N HIS A 393 27.92 -23.20 -34.60
CA HIS A 393 27.27 -23.04 -33.32
C HIS A 393 26.09 -22.08 -33.30
N ASN A 394 24.96 -22.66 -33.00
CA ASN A 394 23.63 -22.10 -32.78
C ASN A 394 23.61 -21.06 -31.63
N GLN A 395 24.22 -19.90 -31.77
CA GLN A 395 24.27 -18.86 -30.73
C GLN A 395 23.09 -17.90 -30.90
N LYS A 396 22.14 -17.95 -29.95
CA LYS A 396 21.03 -17.00 -29.91
C LYS A 396 21.48 -15.65 -29.36
N LEU A 397 21.58 -14.65 -30.23
CA LEU A 397 21.85 -13.26 -29.89
C LEU A 397 20.55 -12.49 -29.70
N PHE A 398 20.49 -11.72 -28.63
CA PHE A 398 19.34 -10.88 -28.30
C PHE A 398 19.73 -9.41 -28.44
N GLN A 399 18.88 -8.62 -29.07
CA GLN A 399 18.99 -7.17 -29.06
C GLN A 399 18.11 -6.58 -27.98
N VAL A 400 18.70 -5.92 -27.00
CA VAL A 400 18.02 -5.34 -25.85
C VAL A 400 18.13 -3.82 -25.89
N ARG A 401 16.99 -3.13 -25.90
CA ARG A 401 16.93 -1.67 -25.98
C ARG A 401 17.56 -1.01 -24.74
N SER A 402 18.26 0.08 -24.96
CA SER A 402 18.80 0.90 -23.87
C SER A 402 17.68 1.55 -23.05
N SER A 403 17.80 1.57 -21.73
CA SER A 403 16.86 2.29 -20.85
C SER A 403 17.02 3.82 -20.87
N LYS A 404 18.10 4.33 -21.50
CA LYS A 404 18.40 5.77 -21.57
C LYS A 404 18.17 6.37 -22.95
N ASP A 405 18.29 5.55 -23.99
CA ASP A 405 18.24 5.96 -25.38
C ASP A 405 17.37 4.97 -26.15
N LYS A 406 16.25 5.46 -26.69
CA LYS A 406 15.24 4.61 -27.35
C LYS A 406 15.72 4.03 -28.68
N ASP A 407 16.71 4.64 -29.31
CA ASP A 407 17.21 4.23 -30.62
C ASP A 407 18.48 3.36 -30.53
N ARG A 408 18.95 3.12 -29.30
CA ARG A 408 20.15 2.33 -29.03
C ARG A 408 19.83 0.95 -28.50
N PHE A 409 20.40 -0.08 -29.15
CA PHE A 409 20.30 -1.47 -28.77
C PHE A 409 21.66 -2.03 -28.38
N TYR A 410 21.64 -3.00 -27.45
CA TYR A 410 22.82 -3.75 -27.02
C TYR A 410 22.64 -5.23 -27.35
N GLN A 411 23.67 -5.85 -27.94
CA GLN A 411 23.67 -7.28 -28.18
C GLN A 411 23.98 -8.04 -26.92
N VAL A 412 23.18 -9.07 -26.62
CA VAL A 412 23.34 -9.97 -25.49
C VAL A 412 23.43 -11.40 -25.98
N ASN A 413 24.53 -12.06 -25.67
CA ASN A 413 24.66 -13.51 -25.82
C ASN A 413 24.29 -14.18 -24.49
N LYS A 414 23.18 -14.92 -24.50
CA LYS A 414 22.64 -15.56 -23.28
C LYS A 414 23.50 -16.71 -22.80
N GLU A 415 24.05 -17.52 -23.75
CA GLU A 415 24.84 -18.71 -23.43
C GLU A 415 26.19 -18.33 -22.85
N MET A 416 26.87 -17.39 -23.48
CA MET A 416 28.14 -16.87 -22.99
C MET A 416 28.00 -15.84 -21.87
N LYS A 417 26.78 -15.42 -21.53
CA LYS A 417 26.47 -14.38 -20.53
C LYS A 417 27.22 -13.06 -20.77
N THR A 418 27.33 -12.64 -22.03
CA THR A 418 28.02 -11.41 -22.43
C THR A 418 27.06 -10.36 -22.96
N CYS A 419 27.46 -9.07 -22.89
CA CYS A 419 26.68 -7.95 -23.38
C CYS A 419 27.58 -6.85 -23.95
N SER A 420 27.15 -6.23 -25.02
CA SER A 420 27.88 -5.10 -25.66
C SER A 420 27.75 -3.76 -24.93
N CYS A 421 26.97 -3.68 -23.81
CA CYS A 421 26.76 -2.42 -23.10
C CYS A 421 28.01 -1.97 -22.30
N PRO A 422 28.16 -0.64 -22.07
CA PRO A 422 29.31 -0.11 -21.34
C PRO A 422 29.43 -0.71 -19.91
N ASP A 423 28.31 -0.91 -19.19
CA ASP A 423 28.32 -1.46 -17.84
C ASP A 423 28.95 -2.88 -17.78
N PHE A 424 28.68 -3.72 -18.79
CA PHE A 424 29.31 -5.03 -18.90
C PHE A 424 30.78 -4.93 -19.33
N LYS A 425 31.09 -4.06 -20.28
CA LYS A 425 32.48 -3.88 -20.79
C LYS A 425 33.43 -3.38 -19.72
N PHE A 426 32.96 -2.51 -18.80
CA PHE A 426 33.80 -1.92 -17.75
C PHE A 426 33.88 -2.78 -16.47
N LYS A 427 32.79 -3.48 -16.12
CA LYS A 427 32.70 -4.17 -14.83
C LYS A 427 32.77 -5.70 -14.93
N THR A 428 32.63 -6.27 -16.13
CA THR A 428 32.58 -7.72 -16.43
C THR A 428 31.54 -8.50 -15.57
N LEU A 429 30.63 -7.77 -14.92
CA LEU A 429 29.58 -8.33 -14.08
C LEU A 429 28.27 -8.41 -14.87
N LYS A 430 27.42 -9.34 -14.52
CA LYS A 430 26.09 -9.54 -15.12
C LYS A 430 25.29 -8.25 -15.13
N CYS A 431 25.11 -7.63 -16.29
CA CYS A 431 24.43 -6.36 -16.42
C CYS A 431 22.90 -6.51 -16.52
N LYS A 432 22.17 -5.40 -16.38
CA LYS A 432 20.69 -5.36 -16.47
C LYS A 432 20.11 -5.94 -17.77
N HIS A 433 20.83 -5.88 -18.88
CA HIS A 433 20.39 -6.39 -20.19
C HIS A 433 20.45 -7.92 -20.23
N ILE A 434 21.51 -8.55 -19.66
CA ILE A 434 21.61 -10.01 -19.52
C ILE A 434 20.49 -10.52 -18.60
N ILE A 435 20.27 -9.85 -17.46
CA ILE A 435 19.20 -10.22 -16.52
C ILE A 435 17.82 -10.12 -17.19
N ALA A 436 17.56 -9.08 -18.01
CA ALA A 436 16.31 -8.92 -18.73
C ALA A 436 16.05 -10.07 -19.72
N THR A 437 17.08 -10.51 -20.47
CA THR A 437 16.95 -11.66 -21.39
C THR A 437 16.70 -12.97 -20.65
N GLU A 438 17.30 -13.17 -19.50
CA GLU A 438 17.06 -14.37 -18.69
C GLU A 438 15.62 -14.41 -18.17
N ILE A 439 15.11 -13.29 -17.61
CA ILE A 439 13.74 -13.21 -17.10
C ILE A 439 12.73 -13.49 -18.22
N GLN A 440 12.91 -12.91 -19.40
CA GLN A 440 12.01 -13.11 -20.53
C GLN A 440 12.02 -14.55 -21.05
N SER A 441 13.18 -15.21 -21.04
CA SER A 441 13.28 -16.59 -21.48
C SER A 441 12.60 -17.56 -20.52
N TYR A 442 12.66 -17.30 -19.20
CA TYR A 442 11.94 -18.09 -18.21
C TYR A 442 10.42 -17.96 -18.35
N SER A 443 9.89 -16.76 -18.64
CA SER A 443 8.46 -16.57 -18.85
C SER A 443 7.92 -17.24 -20.12
N LYS A 444 8.75 -17.41 -21.17
CA LYS A 444 8.36 -18.16 -22.40
C LYS A 444 8.42 -19.66 -22.26
N SER A 445 9.20 -20.20 -21.30
CA SER A 445 9.29 -21.65 -21.08
C SER A 445 8.19 -22.18 -20.16
N MET A 446 7.36 -21.31 -19.58
CA MET A 446 6.20 -21.64 -18.73
C MET A 446 4.84 -21.41 -19.42
N MET A 447 4.82 -20.97 -20.67
CA MET A 447 3.65 -20.94 -21.55
C MET A 447 3.69 -22.13 -22.54
#